data_eb2eef856c1e188aa5dcf8d5809a4491
#
_entry.id   eb2eef856c1e188aa5dcf8d5809a4491
#
_cell.length_a   1.000
_cell.length_b   1.000
_cell.length_c   1.000
_cell.angle_alpha   90.00
_cell.angle_beta   90.00
_cell.angle_gamma   90.00
#
_symmetry.space_group_name_H-M   'P 1'
#
loop_
_entity.id
_entity.type
_entity.pdbx_description
1 polymer ?
#
loop_
_entity_poly.entity_id
_entity_poly.type
_entity_poly.pdbx_seq_one_letter_code
_entity_poly.pdbx_strand_id
1 'polypeptide(L)'
;MRTELEYAIRSNMTKTWDQRINGGTASFKGEWGVQTLFANAYWDFHNSTAFTPYLGGGLGMGFIKTKYTADVDGDGDSGSLTQYDTVFAWNLGAGCSYAFTENISADLAYRFVGLGYTDISKRVDDNKVSIGNTPYANEFSLGLRFTF
;
A
#
# COMPACT_ATOMS: atom_id res chain seq x y z
N MET A 1 -3.82 6.08 -25.55
CA MET A 1 -4.34 6.35 -24.21
C MET A 1 -5.02 5.09 -23.72
N ARG A 2 -4.68 4.61 -22.54
CA ARG A 2 -5.15 3.37 -21.93
C ARG A 2 -5.73 3.67 -20.56
N THR A 3 -6.80 3.02 -20.17
CA THR A 3 -7.39 3.12 -18.82
C THR A 3 -7.43 1.74 -18.18
N GLU A 4 -7.19 1.67 -16.89
CA GLU A 4 -7.16 0.43 -16.12
C GLU A 4 -7.87 0.62 -14.79
N LEU A 5 -8.59 -0.44 -14.36
CA LEU A 5 -9.04 -0.57 -12.99
C LEU A 5 -8.14 -1.60 -12.30
N GLU A 6 -7.48 -1.17 -11.24
CA GLU A 6 -6.51 -1.99 -10.52
C GLU A 6 -6.96 -2.22 -9.08
N TYR A 7 -6.96 -3.48 -8.66
CA TYR A 7 -7.07 -3.85 -7.26
C TYR A 7 -5.78 -4.52 -6.82
N ALA A 8 -5.13 -3.99 -5.80
CA ALA A 8 -3.87 -4.52 -5.29
C ALA A 8 -3.97 -4.84 -3.80
N ILE A 9 -3.47 -6.02 -3.44
CA ILE A 9 -3.31 -6.47 -2.05
C ILE A 9 -1.81 -6.47 -1.77
N ARG A 10 -1.39 -5.70 -0.76
CA ARG A 10 0.00 -5.69 -0.31
C ARG A 10 0.17 -6.61 0.89
N SER A 11 1.29 -7.33 0.89
CA SER A 11 1.64 -8.24 1.99
C SER A 11 1.61 -7.51 3.34
N ASN A 12 1.08 -8.18 4.34
CA ASN A 12 1.04 -7.65 5.70
C ASN A 12 2.47 -7.41 6.21
N MET A 13 2.71 -6.22 6.71
CA MET A 13 3.93 -5.92 7.47
C MET A 13 3.67 -6.27 8.93
N THR A 14 4.52 -7.13 9.48
CA THR A 14 4.48 -7.49 10.91
C THR A 14 5.71 -6.91 11.59
N LYS A 15 5.51 -6.15 12.66
CA LYS A 15 6.57 -5.74 13.57
C LYS A 15 6.26 -6.24 14.97
N THR A 16 7.25 -6.90 15.58
CA THR A 16 7.18 -7.36 16.96
C THR A 16 8.17 -6.56 17.80
N TRP A 17 7.74 -6.09 18.96
CA TRP A 17 8.58 -5.41 19.95
C TRP A 17 8.43 -6.15 21.29
N ASP A 18 9.56 -6.54 21.85
CA ASP A 18 9.61 -7.14 23.18
C ASP A 18 10.10 -6.09 24.16
N GLN A 19 9.34 -5.83 25.21
CA GLN A 19 9.71 -4.92 26.28
C GLN A 19 9.78 -5.68 27.62
N ARG A 20 10.94 -5.68 28.24
CA ARG A 20 11.10 -6.23 29.60
C ARG A 20 10.54 -5.26 30.61
N ILE A 21 9.56 -5.74 31.37
CA ILE A 21 9.01 -5.06 32.54
C ILE A 21 9.37 -5.90 33.78
N ASN A 22 9.46 -5.24 34.97
CA ASN A 22 9.83 -5.92 36.23
C ASN A 22 8.95 -7.17 36.45
N GLY A 23 9.55 -8.36 36.23
CA GLY A 23 8.92 -9.65 36.48
C GLY A 23 8.39 -10.41 35.25
N GLY A 24 8.50 -9.87 34.04
CA GLY A 24 8.02 -10.57 32.84
C GLY A 24 8.45 -9.89 31.54
N THR A 25 8.08 -10.50 30.43
CA THR A 25 8.25 -9.93 29.07
C THR A 25 6.87 -9.61 28.52
N ALA A 26 6.65 -8.36 28.09
CA ALA A 26 5.48 -7.97 27.33
C ALA A 26 5.83 -7.93 25.85
N SER A 27 5.15 -8.73 25.04
CA SER A 27 5.31 -8.79 23.58
C SER A 27 4.21 -8.01 22.92
N PHE A 28 4.57 -7.03 22.11
CA PHE A 28 3.64 -6.24 21.29
C PHE A 28 3.82 -6.60 19.83
N LYS A 29 2.75 -7.03 19.18
CA LYS A 29 2.73 -7.38 17.77
C LYS A 29 1.80 -6.43 17.01
N GLY A 30 2.35 -5.70 16.05
CA GLY A 30 1.59 -4.87 15.12
C GLY A 30 1.59 -5.50 13.73
N GLU A 31 0.40 -5.70 13.16
CA GLU A 31 0.20 -6.19 11.79
C GLU A 31 -0.53 -5.12 10.98
N TRP A 32 0.00 -4.79 9.80
CA TRP A 32 -0.61 -3.83 8.87
C TRP A 32 -0.84 -4.49 7.52
N GLY A 33 -2.08 -4.51 7.09
CA GLY A 33 -2.47 -4.90 5.73
C GLY A 33 -2.97 -3.70 4.96
N VAL A 34 -2.53 -3.52 3.73
CA VAL A 34 -2.97 -2.44 2.85
C VAL A 34 -3.53 -3.04 1.56
N GLN A 35 -4.75 -2.64 1.22
CA GLN A 35 -5.38 -2.93 -0.05
C GLN A 35 -5.67 -1.61 -0.76
N THR A 36 -5.57 -1.57 -2.07
CA THR A 36 -5.88 -0.36 -2.84
C THR A 36 -6.72 -0.69 -4.06
N LEU A 37 -7.63 0.21 -4.37
CA LEU A 37 -8.41 0.19 -5.60
C LEU A 37 -8.13 1.49 -6.34
N PHE A 38 -7.61 1.40 -7.56
CA PHE A 38 -7.25 2.55 -8.41
C PHE A 38 -7.98 2.51 -9.75
N ALA A 39 -8.41 3.68 -10.20
CA ALA A 39 -8.70 3.95 -11.60
C ALA A 39 -7.51 4.71 -12.18
N ASN A 40 -6.81 4.10 -13.12
CA ASN A 40 -5.58 4.59 -13.73
C ASN A 40 -5.82 5.01 -15.18
N ALA A 41 -5.08 6.03 -15.61
CA ALA A 41 -5.00 6.44 -17.02
C ALA A 41 -3.53 6.56 -17.43
N TYR A 42 -3.22 6.06 -18.63
CA TYR A 42 -1.86 6.03 -19.16
C TYR A 42 -1.82 6.63 -20.56
N TRP A 43 -0.75 7.34 -20.83
CA TRP A 43 -0.41 7.84 -22.15
C TRP A 43 0.79 7.07 -22.68
N ASP A 44 0.55 6.26 -23.71
CA ASP A 44 1.56 5.42 -24.36
C ASP A 44 2.18 6.21 -25.51
N PHE A 45 3.51 6.38 -25.51
CA PHE A 45 4.26 7.07 -26.55
C PHE A 45 4.66 6.06 -27.63
N HIS A 46 3.77 5.85 -28.60
CA HIS A 46 4.00 4.95 -29.71
C HIS A 46 5.11 5.48 -30.63
N ASN A 47 6.05 4.62 -30.97
CA ASN A 47 7.12 4.86 -31.89
C ASN A 47 7.30 3.63 -32.82
N SER A 48 8.23 3.70 -33.77
CA SER A 48 8.51 2.60 -34.72
C SER A 48 9.37 1.47 -34.15
N THR A 49 9.64 1.46 -32.84
CA THR A 49 10.46 0.43 -32.18
C THR A 49 9.57 -0.51 -31.34
N ALA A 50 10.15 -1.63 -30.90
CA ALA A 50 9.49 -2.56 -29.97
C ALA A 50 9.28 -1.97 -28.57
N PHE A 51 9.90 -0.84 -28.25
CA PHE A 51 9.79 -0.15 -26.96
C PHE A 51 8.68 0.89 -26.99
N THR A 52 7.75 0.81 -26.06
CA THR A 52 6.67 1.78 -25.88
C THR A 52 6.75 2.36 -24.47
N PRO A 53 7.43 3.51 -24.29
CA PRO A 53 7.40 4.20 -23.02
C PRO A 53 6.01 4.78 -22.75
N TYR A 54 5.66 4.90 -21.47
CA TYR A 54 4.39 5.50 -21.05
C TYR A 54 4.52 6.26 -19.74
N LEU A 55 3.60 7.19 -19.56
CA LEU A 55 3.37 7.90 -18.31
C LEU A 55 1.92 7.68 -17.90
N GLY A 56 1.67 7.64 -16.62
CA GLY A 56 0.31 7.49 -16.15
C GLY A 56 0.14 7.88 -14.69
N GLY A 57 -1.10 7.95 -14.29
CA GLY A 57 -1.47 8.22 -12.92
C GLY A 57 -2.88 7.74 -12.64
N GLY A 58 -3.22 7.68 -11.38
CA GLY A 58 -4.51 7.20 -10.95
C GLY A 58 -4.98 7.79 -9.64
N LEU A 59 -6.28 7.70 -9.45
CA LEU A 59 -6.96 8.08 -8.22
C LEU A 59 -7.72 6.87 -7.69
N GLY A 60 -7.82 6.76 -6.37
CA GLY A 60 -8.44 5.60 -5.79
C GLY A 60 -8.64 5.68 -4.29
N MET A 61 -8.82 4.52 -3.68
CA MET A 61 -9.00 4.34 -2.25
C MET A 61 -8.02 3.30 -1.72
N GLY A 62 -7.48 3.58 -0.53
CA GLY A 62 -6.69 2.66 0.26
C GLY A 62 -7.51 2.15 1.45
N PHE A 63 -7.51 0.83 1.66
CA PHE A 63 -8.12 0.16 2.79
C PHE A 63 -6.99 -0.35 3.67
N ILE A 64 -6.87 0.22 4.86
CA ILE A 64 -5.82 -0.10 5.81
C ILE A 64 -6.42 -0.90 6.95
N LYS A 65 -5.90 -2.10 7.17
CA LYS A 65 -6.24 -2.93 8.33
C LYS A 65 -5.06 -2.93 9.27
N THR A 66 -5.26 -2.41 10.47
CA THR A 66 -4.27 -2.43 11.54
C THR A 66 -4.74 -3.35 12.65
N LYS A 67 -3.91 -4.32 13.05
CA LYS A 67 -4.16 -5.20 14.18
C LYS A 67 -3.03 -5.06 15.18
N TYR A 68 -3.37 -4.69 16.40
CA TYR A 68 -2.47 -4.68 17.54
C TYR A 68 -2.80 -5.85 18.45
N THR A 69 -1.80 -6.64 18.80
CA THR A 69 -1.92 -7.71 19.80
C THR A 69 -0.92 -7.42 20.90
N ALA A 70 -1.38 -7.39 22.13
CA ALA A 70 -0.55 -7.30 23.33
C ALA A 70 -0.67 -8.61 24.10
N ASP A 71 0.47 -9.30 24.27
CA ASP A 71 0.59 -10.50 25.12
C ASP A 71 1.41 -10.13 26.35
N VAL A 72 0.86 -10.35 27.53
CA VAL A 72 1.57 -10.19 28.81
C VAL A 72 1.80 -11.59 29.37
N ASP A 73 3.09 -11.97 29.45
CA ASP A 73 3.49 -13.26 29.99
C ASP A 73 3.18 -13.28 31.52
N GLY A 74 2.23 -14.14 31.92
CA GLY A 74 1.93 -14.40 33.30
C GLY A 74 0.47 -14.42 33.73
N ASP A 75 -0.48 -13.89 32.97
CA ASP A 75 -1.89 -13.83 33.43
C ASP A 75 -2.93 -14.11 32.31
N GLY A 76 -2.55 -14.70 31.20
CA GLY A 76 -3.48 -15.27 30.20
C GLY A 76 -4.42 -14.27 29.50
N ASP A 77 -4.25 -12.98 29.69
CA ASP A 77 -5.11 -11.95 29.08
C ASP A 77 -4.44 -11.34 27.84
N SER A 78 -4.78 -11.87 26.66
CA SER A 78 -4.35 -11.33 25.40
C SER A 78 -5.42 -10.39 24.83
N GLY A 79 -5.08 -9.11 24.73
CA GLY A 79 -5.95 -8.09 24.10
C GLY A 79 -5.60 -7.89 22.62
N SER A 80 -6.59 -7.99 21.73
CA SER A 80 -6.41 -7.61 20.33
C SER A 80 -7.37 -6.51 19.93
N LEU A 81 -6.83 -5.46 19.28
CA LEU A 81 -7.60 -4.38 18.70
C LEU A 81 -7.39 -4.41 17.18
N THR A 82 -8.49 -4.47 16.43
CA THR A 82 -8.45 -4.38 14.96
C THR A 82 -9.16 -3.11 14.53
N GLN A 83 -8.48 -2.30 13.72
CA GLN A 83 -9.00 -1.07 13.16
C GLN A 83 -8.96 -1.14 11.63
N TYR A 84 -9.99 -0.59 10.99
CA TYR A 84 -10.09 -0.46 9.54
C TYR A 84 -10.23 1.00 9.19
N ASP A 85 -9.36 1.48 8.32
CA ASP A 85 -9.38 2.84 7.83
C ASP A 85 -9.48 2.85 6.31
N THR A 86 -10.30 3.75 5.77
CA THR A 86 -10.38 4.00 4.34
C THR A 86 -9.85 5.39 4.07
N VAL A 87 -8.83 5.46 3.19
CA VAL A 87 -8.16 6.71 2.86
C VAL A 87 -8.20 6.96 1.35
N PHE A 88 -8.21 8.22 0.95
CA PHE A 88 -7.98 8.59 -0.45
C PHE A 88 -6.57 8.15 -0.85
N ALA A 89 -6.43 7.64 -2.07
CA ALA A 89 -5.15 7.23 -2.63
C ALA A 89 -4.96 7.81 -4.03
N TRP A 90 -3.72 8.11 -4.38
CA TRP A 90 -3.34 8.56 -5.70
C TRP A 90 -2.01 7.94 -6.10
N ASN A 91 -1.76 7.82 -7.38
CA ASN A 91 -0.48 7.36 -7.87
C ASN A 91 -0.05 8.12 -9.11
N LEU A 92 1.27 8.16 -9.33
CA LEU A 92 1.89 8.66 -10.53
C LEU A 92 3.03 7.72 -10.91
N GLY A 93 3.13 7.36 -12.18
CA GLY A 93 4.14 6.40 -12.60
C GLY A 93 4.56 6.56 -14.05
N ALA A 94 5.69 5.93 -14.34
CA ALA A 94 6.24 5.81 -15.68
C ALA A 94 6.69 4.37 -15.91
N GLY A 95 6.62 3.93 -17.15
CA GLY A 95 7.07 2.60 -17.50
C GLY A 95 7.45 2.50 -18.97
N CYS A 96 7.90 1.30 -19.31
CA CYS A 96 8.22 0.95 -20.69
C CYS A 96 7.76 -0.49 -20.96
N SER A 97 7.04 -0.66 -22.04
CA SER A 97 6.65 -1.97 -22.55
C SER A 97 7.55 -2.36 -23.70
N TYR A 98 8.01 -3.61 -23.72
CA TYR A 98 8.78 -4.20 -24.80
C TYR A 98 7.99 -5.32 -25.45
N ALA A 99 7.66 -5.15 -26.72
CA ALA A 99 6.91 -6.14 -27.50
C ALA A 99 7.86 -7.23 -28.00
N PHE A 100 7.66 -8.47 -27.57
CA PHE A 100 8.33 -9.65 -28.12
C PHE A 100 7.64 -10.15 -29.37
N THR A 101 6.31 -10.09 -29.37
CA THR A 101 5.43 -10.45 -30.49
C THR A 101 4.26 -9.44 -30.53
N GLU A 102 3.39 -9.56 -31.53
CA GLU A 102 2.18 -8.74 -31.62
C GLU A 102 1.24 -8.92 -30.41
N ASN A 103 1.31 -10.05 -29.75
CA ASN A 103 0.41 -10.43 -28.66
C ASN A 103 1.08 -10.50 -27.27
N ILE A 104 2.43 -10.48 -27.19
CA ILE A 104 3.16 -10.65 -25.92
C ILE A 104 4.15 -9.52 -25.73
N SER A 105 4.06 -8.83 -24.62
CA SER A 105 5.01 -7.79 -24.23
C SER A 105 5.42 -7.94 -22.76
N ALA A 106 6.67 -7.57 -22.44
CA ALA A 106 7.11 -7.36 -21.07
C ALA A 106 6.90 -5.89 -20.71
N ASP A 107 6.58 -5.66 -19.44
CA ASP A 107 6.28 -4.34 -18.91
C ASP A 107 7.12 -4.09 -17.67
N LEU A 108 7.90 -3.01 -17.66
CA LEU A 108 8.67 -2.53 -16.52
C LEU A 108 8.12 -1.17 -16.12
N ALA A 109 7.71 -1.02 -14.88
CA ALA A 109 7.18 0.23 -14.38
C ALA A 109 7.75 0.63 -13.03
N TYR A 110 7.83 1.93 -12.83
CA TYR A 110 8.02 2.58 -11.54
C TYR A 110 6.77 3.40 -11.22
N ARG A 111 6.33 3.31 -9.98
CA ARG A 111 5.15 4.04 -9.51
C ARG A 111 5.39 4.61 -8.12
N PHE A 112 5.06 5.87 -7.95
CA PHE A 112 4.93 6.53 -6.66
C PHE A 112 3.47 6.51 -6.24
N VAL A 113 3.19 5.99 -5.05
CA VAL A 113 1.84 5.90 -4.46
C VAL A 113 1.80 6.76 -3.22
N GLY A 114 0.85 7.70 -3.17
CA GLY A 114 0.52 8.49 -1.99
C GLY A 114 -0.80 8.02 -1.41
N LEU A 115 -0.81 7.72 -0.12
CA LEU A 115 -2.02 7.53 0.65
C LEU A 115 -2.35 8.86 1.33
N GLY A 116 -3.60 9.31 1.21
CA GLY A 116 -4.04 10.58 1.75
C GLY A 116 -3.88 10.67 3.27
N TYR A 117 -4.09 11.87 3.77
CA TYR A 117 -3.94 12.20 5.18
C TYR A 117 -4.81 11.31 6.07
N THR A 118 -4.17 10.58 6.98
CA THR A 118 -4.85 9.79 8.00
C THR A 118 -4.75 10.54 9.33
N ASP A 119 -5.88 11.01 9.84
CA ASP A 119 -5.98 11.60 11.17
C ASP A 119 -6.28 10.51 12.20
N ILE A 120 -5.29 10.12 12.98
CA ILE A 120 -5.51 9.31 14.17
C ILE A 120 -5.79 10.27 15.32
N SER A 121 -7.07 10.57 15.52
CA SER A 121 -7.51 11.37 16.66
C SER A 121 -7.89 10.46 17.83
N LYS A 122 -7.09 10.42 18.86
CA LYS A 122 -7.46 9.80 20.13
C LYS A 122 -7.75 10.88 21.16
N ARG A 123 -8.97 10.90 21.70
CA ARG A 123 -9.29 11.70 22.88
C ARG A 123 -8.80 10.96 24.12
N VAL A 124 -7.81 11.51 24.78
CA VAL A 124 -7.37 11.10 26.09
C VAL A 124 -7.51 12.33 26.99
N ASP A 125 -8.44 12.27 27.95
CA ASP A 125 -8.63 13.26 29.01
C ASP A 125 -8.69 14.73 28.48
N ASP A 126 -9.74 15.09 27.74
CA ASP A 126 -10.02 16.45 27.21
C ASP A 126 -8.93 17.07 26.29
N ASN A 127 -7.85 16.40 26.06
CA ASN A 127 -6.80 16.81 25.10
C ASN A 127 -6.86 15.97 23.82
N LYS A 128 -7.12 16.65 22.70
CA LYS A 128 -7.11 16.07 21.36
C LYS A 128 -5.65 15.96 20.87
N VAL A 129 -5.06 14.78 20.94
CA VAL A 129 -3.76 14.50 20.31
C VAL A 129 -4.03 14.01 18.89
N SER A 130 -3.66 14.81 17.90
CA SER A 130 -3.78 14.51 16.48
C SER A 130 -2.39 14.23 15.93
N ILE A 131 -2.15 13.00 15.47
CA ILE A 131 -0.93 12.62 14.75
C ILE A 131 -1.32 12.39 13.31
N GLY A 132 -1.02 13.36 12.43
CA GLY A 132 -1.19 13.24 11.01
C GLY A 132 0.02 12.59 10.36
N ASN A 133 -0.19 11.57 9.55
CA ASN A 133 0.84 10.98 8.71
C ASN A 133 0.31 10.80 7.29
N THR A 134 1.15 11.10 6.30
CA THR A 134 0.86 10.87 4.89
C THR A 134 1.80 9.76 4.39
N PRO A 135 1.37 8.49 4.45
CA PRO A 135 2.21 7.40 3.99
C PRO A 135 2.37 7.45 2.46
N TYR A 136 3.57 7.14 1.99
CA TYR A 136 3.87 6.99 0.57
C TYR A 136 4.67 5.71 0.34
N ALA A 137 4.60 5.19 -0.87
CA ALA A 137 5.35 4.02 -1.29
C ALA A 137 5.95 4.22 -2.69
N ASN A 138 7.14 3.67 -2.89
CA ASN A 138 7.76 3.53 -4.19
C ASN A 138 7.61 2.08 -4.63
N GLU A 139 7.06 1.85 -5.81
CA GLU A 139 6.77 0.52 -6.33
C GLU A 139 7.49 0.33 -7.66
N PHE A 140 8.18 -0.81 -7.77
CA PHE A 140 8.74 -1.30 -9.03
C PHE A 140 7.97 -2.55 -9.41
N SER A 141 7.51 -2.62 -10.64
CA SER A 141 6.80 -3.78 -11.17
C SER A 141 7.42 -4.28 -12.45
N LEU A 142 7.45 -5.60 -12.57
CA LEU A 142 7.78 -6.32 -13.79
C LEU A 142 6.61 -7.24 -14.10
N GLY A 143 6.09 -7.16 -15.31
CA GLY A 143 4.92 -7.93 -15.73
C GLY A 143 5.02 -8.44 -17.16
N LEU A 144 4.14 -9.38 -17.48
CA LEU A 144 3.88 -9.80 -18.84
C LEU A 144 2.45 -9.38 -19.21
N ARG A 145 2.30 -8.81 -20.39
CA ARG A 145 1.01 -8.40 -20.94
C ARG A 145 0.69 -9.25 -22.16
N PHE A 146 -0.53 -9.76 -22.18
CA PHE A 146 -1.10 -10.49 -23.31
C PHE A 146 -2.20 -9.63 -23.91
N THR A 147 -2.13 -9.41 -25.24
CA THR A 147 -3.15 -8.69 -26.02
C THR A 147 -3.83 -9.68 -26.96
N PHE A 148 -5.14 -9.70 -26.96
CA PHE A 148 -5.98 -10.62 -27.77
C PHE A 148 -6.63 -9.89 -28.92
#